data_70127f435f925ca8d017269bf81b60ba
#
_entry.id   70127f435f925ca8d017269bf81b60ba
#
_cell.length_a   1.000
_cell.length_b   1.000
_cell.length_c   1.000
_cell.angle_alpha   90.00
_cell.angle_beta   90.00
_cell.angle_gamma   90.00
#
_symmetry.space_group_name_H-M   'P 1'
#
loop_
_entity.id
_entity.type
_entity.pdbx_description
1 polymer ?
#
loop_
_entity_poly.entity_id
_entity_poly.type
_entity_poly.pdbx_seq_one_letter_code
_entity_poly.pdbx_strand_id
1 'polypeptide(L)'
;TCGEAPYLVSRYDTTTGAFIAIENRIGLLDRKLRVVNENLDSKNEWLKAVETAYKSTYGFEWQGDSLLLAREALLITFIENFTYKFETEPTLETIQNIVRIISWNIWQMDGLKGVIPNSCKDEFIEISDFFETKTEIKKCKGCATQNIKFHNGIYCTIMDWDIEKPIKFISLLEK
;
A
#
# COMPACT_ATOMS: atom_id res chain seq x y z
N THR A 1 -0.92 -6.31 -15.38
CA THR A 1 -0.87 -4.88 -15.07
C THR A 1 -1.42 -4.12 -16.24
N CYS A 2 -2.57 -3.49 -16.07
CA CYS A 2 -3.12 -2.61 -17.10
C CYS A 2 -2.18 -1.41 -17.21
N GLY A 3 -1.55 -1.21 -18.37
CA GLY A 3 -0.59 -0.13 -18.64
C GLY A 3 -1.13 1.29 -18.53
N GLU A 4 -2.35 1.46 -18.02
CA GLU A 4 -3.02 2.75 -17.83
C GLU A 4 -3.41 3.02 -16.37
N ALA A 5 -3.14 2.10 -15.43
CA ALA A 5 -3.38 2.41 -14.02
C ALA A 5 -2.42 3.54 -13.59
N PRO A 6 -2.92 4.62 -12.98
CA PRO A 6 -2.07 5.69 -12.52
C PRO A 6 -1.12 5.14 -11.45
N TYR A 7 0.15 5.05 -11.76
CA TYR A 7 1.18 4.71 -10.79
C TYR A 7 1.12 5.70 -9.63
N LEU A 8 1.44 5.24 -8.43
CA LEU A 8 1.58 6.15 -7.29
C LEU A 8 2.69 7.17 -7.56
N VAL A 9 3.81 6.68 -8.14
CA VAL A 9 4.96 7.50 -8.56
C VAL A 9 5.48 7.04 -9.92
N SER A 10 6.01 7.95 -10.73
CA SER A 10 6.53 7.70 -12.08
C SER A 10 7.98 8.22 -12.23
N ARG A 11 8.93 7.51 -11.61
CA ARG A 11 10.34 7.90 -11.64
C ARG A 11 11.05 7.58 -12.95
N TYR A 12 10.58 6.57 -13.65
CA TYR A 12 11.17 6.09 -14.90
C TYR A 12 10.10 5.90 -15.97
N ASP A 13 10.45 6.21 -17.19
CA ASP A 13 9.66 5.87 -18.36
C ASP A 13 9.62 4.34 -18.54
N THR A 14 8.42 3.78 -18.60
CA THR A 14 8.23 2.31 -18.64
C THR A 14 8.65 1.66 -19.94
N THR A 15 8.80 2.43 -21.02
CA THR A 15 9.18 1.94 -22.35
C THR A 15 10.69 2.01 -22.54
N THR A 16 11.30 3.14 -22.15
CA THR A 16 12.72 3.41 -22.40
C THR A 16 13.62 3.15 -21.20
N GLY A 17 13.04 3.07 -19.98
CA GLY A 17 13.79 3.02 -18.71
C GLY A 17 14.47 4.35 -18.36
N ALA A 18 14.22 5.43 -19.12
CA ALA A 18 14.82 6.72 -18.86
C ALA A 18 14.26 7.36 -17.58
N PHE A 19 15.14 8.05 -16.84
CA PHE A 19 14.73 8.80 -15.65
C PHE A 19 13.84 9.99 -16.03
N ILE A 20 12.73 10.16 -15.31
CA ILE A 20 11.79 11.26 -15.52
C ILE A 20 12.11 12.36 -14.49
N ALA A 21 12.37 13.57 -14.99
CA ALA A 21 12.56 14.74 -14.12
C ALA A 21 11.32 14.99 -13.26
N ILE A 22 11.52 15.51 -12.05
CA ILE A 22 10.47 15.65 -11.01
C ILE A 22 9.24 16.42 -11.54
N GLU A 23 9.47 17.46 -12.32
CA GLU A 23 8.42 18.32 -12.89
C GLU A 23 7.52 17.58 -13.89
N ASN A 24 8.06 16.53 -14.53
CA ASN A 24 7.39 15.77 -15.58
C ASN A 24 6.74 14.46 -15.08
N ARG A 25 6.90 14.14 -13.80
CA ARG A 25 6.31 12.94 -13.22
C ARG A 25 4.79 13.07 -13.11
N ILE A 26 4.07 12.01 -13.43
CA ILE A 26 2.60 12.01 -13.57
C ILE A 26 1.87 11.08 -12.59
N GLY A 27 2.60 10.37 -11.72
CA GLY A 27 2.00 9.51 -10.70
C GLY A 27 1.05 10.28 -9.77
N LEU A 28 0.15 9.56 -9.11
CA LEU A 28 -0.84 10.17 -8.21
C LEU A 28 -0.17 11.01 -7.11
N LEU A 29 0.86 10.45 -6.47
CA LEU A 29 1.61 11.16 -5.43
C LEU A 29 2.50 12.24 -6.02
N ASP A 30 3.13 12.01 -7.19
CA ASP A 30 3.95 13.01 -7.88
C ASP A 30 3.15 14.31 -8.12
N ARG A 31 1.89 14.20 -8.54
CA ARG A 31 1.02 15.37 -8.76
C ARG A 31 0.71 16.11 -7.48
N LYS A 32 0.48 15.38 -6.37
CA LYS A 32 0.29 16.01 -5.05
C LYS A 32 1.55 16.75 -4.61
N LEU A 33 2.73 16.12 -4.74
CA LEU A 33 4.01 16.71 -4.38
C LEU A 33 4.36 17.92 -5.23
N ARG A 34 4.01 17.92 -6.52
CA ARG A 34 4.17 19.07 -7.40
C ARG A 34 3.41 20.29 -6.87
N VAL A 35 2.13 20.11 -6.52
CA VAL A 35 1.32 21.20 -5.94
C VAL A 35 1.95 21.71 -4.65
N VAL A 36 2.49 20.83 -3.80
CA VAL A 36 3.20 21.25 -2.58
C VAL A 36 4.48 22.01 -2.91
N ASN A 37 5.28 21.53 -3.87
CA ASN A 37 6.52 22.19 -4.31
C ASN A 37 6.28 23.60 -4.87
N GLU A 38 5.20 23.79 -5.62
CA GLU A 38 4.85 25.06 -6.26
C GLU A 38 4.30 26.10 -5.29
N ASN A 39 3.65 25.68 -4.20
CA ASN A 39 2.90 26.59 -3.34
C ASN A 39 3.51 26.84 -1.96
N LEU A 40 4.47 26.02 -1.53
CA LEU A 40 5.02 26.13 -0.17
C LEU A 40 6.55 26.26 -0.19
N ASP A 41 7.06 27.36 0.39
CA ASP A 41 8.51 27.62 0.52
C ASP A 41 9.03 27.36 1.94
N SER A 42 8.16 27.46 2.94
CA SER A 42 8.51 27.13 4.33
C SER A 42 8.73 25.62 4.48
N LYS A 43 9.93 25.22 4.93
CA LYS A 43 10.30 23.81 5.14
C LYS A 43 9.32 23.07 6.06
N ASN A 44 8.86 23.72 7.13
CA ASN A 44 7.94 23.10 8.08
C ASN A 44 6.54 22.91 7.50
N GLU A 45 6.04 23.88 6.73
CA GLU A 45 4.74 23.79 6.06
C GLU A 45 4.79 22.77 4.93
N TRP A 46 5.87 22.75 4.16
CA TRP A 46 6.12 21.77 3.10
C TRP A 46 6.12 20.35 3.67
N LEU A 47 6.86 20.09 4.75
CA LEU A 47 6.89 18.78 5.40
C LEU A 47 5.51 18.31 5.85
N LYS A 48 4.72 19.18 6.51
CA LYS A 48 3.35 18.87 6.94
C LYS A 48 2.45 18.53 5.75
N ALA A 49 2.53 19.29 4.66
CA ALA A 49 1.74 19.04 3.46
C ALA A 49 2.14 17.73 2.77
N VAL A 50 3.45 17.44 2.70
CA VAL A 50 3.96 16.17 2.15
C VAL A 50 3.51 14.99 3.01
N GLU A 51 3.64 15.07 4.34
CA GLU A 51 3.11 14.02 5.23
C GLU A 51 1.62 13.76 4.99
N THR A 52 0.83 14.83 4.83
CA THR A 52 -0.60 14.71 4.51
C THR A 52 -0.83 14.04 3.16
N ALA A 53 -0.03 14.39 2.14
CA ALA A 53 -0.09 13.75 0.84
C ALA A 53 0.22 12.24 0.92
N TYR A 54 1.24 11.86 1.71
CA TYR A 54 1.58 10.45 1.94
C TYR A 54 0.50 9.73 2.75
N LYS A 55 0.01 10.31 3.85
CA LYS A 55 -1.07 9.77 4.69
C LYS A 55 -2.36 9.50 3.89
N SER A 56 -2.65 10.33 2.89
CA SER A 56 -3.82 10.18 2.01
C SER A 56 -3.57 9.32 0.75
N THR A 57 -2.44 8.59 0.70
CA THR A 57 -2.08 7.75 -0.43
C THR A 57 -1.90 6.32 0.03
N TYR A 58 -2.82 5.43 -0.39
CA TYR A 58 -2.81 4.01 -0.08
C TYR A 58 -2.53 3.20 -1.34
N GLY A 59 -1.85 2.09 -1.18
CA GLY A 59 -1.56 1.15 -2.26
C GLY A 59 -1.59 -0.30 -1.79
N PHE A 60 -2.06 -1.18 -2.66
CA PHE A 60 -2.13 -2.60 -2.40
C PHE A 60 -1.44 -3.36 -3.53
N GLU A 61 -0.61 -4.31 -3.17
CA GLU A 61 0.14 -5.14 -4.10
C GLU A 61 -0.07 -6.61 -3.76
N TRP A 62 -0.19 -7.44 -4.79
CA TRP A 62 -0.33 -8.88 -4.62
C TRP A 62 0.99 -9.55 -4.24
N GLN A 63 2.09 -9.14 -4.89
CA GLN A 63 3.39 -9.77 -4.73
C GLN A 63 4.27 -9.03 -3.72
N GLY A 64 4.93 -9.79 -2.83
CA GLY A 64 5.80 -9.22 -1.81
C GLY A 64 7.00 -8.44 -2.36
N ASP A 65 7.60 -8.92 -3.45
CA ASP A 65 8.75 -8.25 -4.09
C ASP A 65 8.33 -6.91 -4.71
N SER A 66 7.19 -6.88 -5.41
CA SER A 66 6.62 -5.65 -5.95
C SER A 66 6.23 -4.66 -4.86
N LEU A 67 5.77 -5.16 -3.70
CA LEU A 67 5.48 -4.33 -2.52
C LEU A 67 6.74 -3.63 -2.01
N LEU A 68 7.87 -4.35 -1.93
CA LEU A 68 9.14 -3.78 -1.49
C LEU A 68 9.61 -2.67 -2.44
N LEU A 69 9.58 -2.94 -3.75
CA LEU A 69 9.94 -1.96 -4.78
C LEU A 69 9.02 -0.72 -4.75
N ALA A 70 7.71 -0.92 -4.50
CA ALA A 70 6.77 0.18 -4.37
C ALA A 70 7.10 1.08 -3.16
N ARG A 71 7.40 0.47 -2.01
CA ARG A 71 7.81 1.21 -0.79
C ARG A 71 9.11 1.98 -1.00
N GLU A 72 10.10 1.35 -1.62
CA GLU A 72 11.37 1.97 -1.98
C GLU A 72 11.16 3.15 -2.93
N ALA A 73 10.40 2.97 -4.01
CA ALA A 73 10.10 4.02 -4.97
C ALA A 73 9.43 5.24 -4.32
N LEU A 74 8.50 5.02 -3.39
CA LEU A 74 7.86 6.10 -2.63
C LEU A 74 8.87 6.83 -1.73
N LEU A 75 9.73 6.10 -1.02
CA LEU A 75 10.74 6.71 -0.15
C LEU A 75 11.73 7.55 -0.96
N ILE A 76 12.25 7.00 -2.06
CA ILE A 76 13.18 7.74 -2.91
C ILE A 76 12.50 8.98 -3.53
N THR A 77 11.22 8.87 -3.93
CA THR A 77 10.44 10.01 -4.41
C THR A 77 10.36 11.15 -3.38
N PHE A 78 10.20 10.82 -2.10
CA PHE A 78 10.25 11.81 -1.02
C PHE A 78 11.62 12.51 -0.97
N ILE A 79 12.71 11.72 -0.91
CA ILE A 79 14.08 12.24 -0.81
C ILE A 79 14.39 13.15 -2.01
N GLU A 80 14.06 12.71 -3.22
CA GLU A 80 14.26 13.48 -4.45
C GLU A 80 13.50 14.81 -4.44
N ASN A 81 12.21 14.82 -4.03
CA ASN A 81 11.41 16.05 -3.94
C ASN A 81 11.94 17.00 -2.87
N PHE A 82 12.37 16.47 -1.71
CA PHE A 82 12.96 17.27 -0.65
C PHE A 82 14.27 17.93 -1.12
N THR A 83 15.18 17.15 -1.73
CA THR A 83 16.45 17.66 -2.24
C THR A 83 16.23 18.63 -3.39
N TYR A 84 15.27 18.37 -4.28
CA TYR A 84 14.88 19.30 -5.34
C TYR A 84 14.40 20.66 -4.81
N LYS A 85 13.60 20.65 -3.73
CA LYS A 85 13.01 21.89 -3.18
C LYS A 85 14.00 22.68 -2.32
N PHE A 86 14.84 22.00 -1.52
CA PHE A 86 15.66 22.66 -0.49
C PHE A 86 17.17 22.56 -0.72
N GLU A 87 17.62 21.89 -1.78
CA GLU A 87 19.04 21.69 -2.12
C GLU A 87 19.88 21.06 -0.98
N THR A 88 19.21 20.34 -0.09
CA THR A 88 19.79 19.64 1.07
C THR A 88 19.15 18.27 1.25
N GLU A 89 19.84 17.37 1.92
CA GLU A 89 19.29 16.07 2.29
C GLU A 89 18.29 16.18 3.47
N PRO A 90 17.23 15.36 3.50
CA PRO A 90 16.34 15.27 4.65
C PRO A 90 17.04 14.67 5.86
N THR A 91 16.65 15.05 7.08
CA THR A 91 17.17 14.45 8.32
C THR A 91 16.68 13.00 8.46
N LEU A 92 17.43 12.19 9.23
CA LEU A 92 17.04 10.81 9.52
C LEU A 92 15.65 10.73 10.17
N GLU A 93 15.31 11.63 11.08
CA GLU A 93 14.00 11.71 11.73
C GLU A 93 12.88 11.92 10.70
N THR A 94 13.09 12.84 9.77
CA THR A 94 12.13 13.12 8.69
C THR A 94 11.93 11.90 7.80
N ILE A 95 13.03 11.22 7.44
CA ILE A 95 12.98 9.96 6.67
C ILE A 95 12.20 8.88 7.42
N GLN A 96 12.46 8.70 8.71
CA GLN A 96 11.76 7.71 9.55
C GLN A 96 10.26 7.97 9.62
N ASN A 97 9.82 9.22 9.72
CA ASN A 97 8.40 9.57 9.71
C ASN A 97 7.72 9.16 8.40
N ILE A 98 8.34 9.44 7.25
CA ILE A 98 7.82 9.05 5.94
C ILE A 98 7.81 7.53 5.78
N VAL A 99 8.87 6.84 6.18
CA VAL A 99 8.93 5.36 6.17
C VAL A 99 7.81 4.76 7.00
N ARG A 100 7.52 5.32 8.18
CA ARG A 100 6.39 4.88 9.01
C ARG A 100 5.07 5.02 8.27
N ILE A 101 4.81 6.13 7.59
CA ILE A 101 3.58 6.34 6.82
C ILE A 101 3.51 5.33 5.67
N ILE A 102 4.57 5.19 4.89
CA ILE A 102 4.64 4.24 3.78
C ILE A 102 4.36 2.81 4.28
N SER A 103 4.94 2.40 5.41
CA SER A 103 4.78 1.05 5.95
C SER A 103 3.34 0.72 6.32
N TRP A 104 2.55 1.70 6.73
CA TRP A 104 1.14 1.56 7.08
C TRP A 104 0.19 1.71 5.89
N ASN A 105 0.60 2.40 4.83
CA ASN A 105 -0.27 2.71 3.72
C ASN A 105 -0.07 1.79 2.50
N ILE A 106 1.08 1.12 2.41
CA ILE A 106 1.41 0.25 1.27
C ILE A 106 1.48 -1.20 1.76
N TRP A 107 0.47 -1.99 1.39
CA TRP A 107 0.26 -3.34 1.92
C TRP A 107 0.22 -4.42 0.85
N GLN A 108 0.59 -5.66 1.27
CA GLN A 108 0.32 -6.84 0.48
C GLN A 108 -1.12 -7.28 0.71
N MET A 109 -1.94 -7.30 -0.33
CA MET A 109 -3.35 -7.66 -0.23
C MET A 109 -3.89 -8.25 -1.53
N ASP A 110 -4.69 -9.31 -1.39
CA ASP A 110 -5.63 -9.72 -2.42
C ASP A 110 -6.82 -8.73 -2.40
N GLY A 111 -6.89 -7.86 -3.40
CA GLY A 111 -7.89 -6.79 -3.47
C GLY A 111 -9.34 -7.27 -3.51
N LEU A 112 -9.58 -8.52 -3.96
CA LEU A 112 -10.92 -9.13 -3.99
C LEU A 112 -11.31 -9.76 -2.66
N LYS A 113 -10.33 -10.15 -1.84
CA LYS A 113 -10.55 -10.86 -0.58
C LYS A 113 -10.28 -10.01 0.66
N GLY A 114 -9.54 -8.91 0.52
CA GLY A 114 -9.14 -8.07 1.65
C GLY A 114 -8.16 -8.73 2.63
N VAL A 115 -7.55 -9.86 2.24
CA VAL A 115 -6.58 -10.62 3.05
C VAL A 115 -5.23 -10.70 2.34
N ILE A 116 -4.19 -11.04 3.07
CA ILE A 116 -2.87 -11.34 2.48
C ILE A 116 -3.03 -12.53 1.51
N PRO A 117 -2.47 -12.46 0.29
CA PRO A 117 -2.53 -13.55 -0.68
C PRO A 117 -2.10 -14.89 -0.06
N ASN A 118 -2.84 -15.94 -0.36
CA ASN A 118 -2.60 -17.31 0.10
C ASN A 118 -2.64 -17.50 1.63
N SER A 119 -3.13 -16.53 2.40
CA SER A 119 -3.24 -16.65 3.86
C SER A 119 -4.45 -17.46 4.33
N CYS A 120 -5.46 -17.67 3.46
CA CYS A 120 -6.59 -18.54 3.79
C CYS A 120 -6.14 -20.02 3.88
N LYS A 121 -6.66 -20.72 4.88
CA LYS A 121 -6.36 -22.13 5.12
C LYS A 121 -7.60 -22.98 4.91
N ASP A 122 -7.42 -24.12 4.25
CA ASP A 122 -8.44 -25.16 4.20
C ASP A 122 -8.39 -25.96 5.50
N GLU A 123 -9.56 -26.37 5.99
CA GLU A 123 -9.71 -27.18 7.20
C GLU A 123 -9.91 -28.63 6.80
N PHE A 124 -9.16 -29.54 7.43
CA PHE A 124 -9.34 -30.96 7.27
C PHE A 124 -10.29 -31.46 8.36
N ILE A 125 -11.44 -32.00 7.97
CA ILE A 125 -12.44 -32.55 8.88
C ILE A 125 -12.43 -34.06 8.74
N GLU A 126 -12.17 -34.77 9.84
CA GLU A 126 -12.33 -36.21 9.89
C GLU A 126 -13.80 -36.54 10.16
N ILE A 127 -14.46 -37.17 9.22
CA ILE A 127 -15.80 -37.71 9.38
C ILE A 127 -15.66 -39.20 9.63
N SER A 128 -15.90 -39.60 10.86
CA SER A 128 -15.93 -41.02 11.25
C SER A 128 -17.36 -41.53 11.16
N ASP A 129 -17.57 -42.46 10.25
CA ASP A 129 -18.77 -43.35 10.26
C ASP A 129 -18.38 -44.71 10.87
N PHE A 130 -19.37 -45.49 11.25
CA PHE A 130 -19.16 -46.78 11.97
C PHE A 130 -18.18 -47.75 11.29
N PHE A 131 -17.88 -47.57 10.00
CA PHE A 131 -17.05 -48.45 9.20
C PHE A 131 -15.81 -47.81 8.56
N GLU A 132 -15.78 -46.48 8.41
CA GLU A 132 -14.68 -45.80 7.73
C GLU A 132 -14.47 -44.36 8.29
N THR A 133 -13.22 -43.96 8.43
CA THR A 133 -12.85 -42.57 8.68
C THR A 133 -12.46 -41.93 7.34
N LYS A 134 -13.22 -40.91 6.92
CA LYS A 134 -12.93 -40.10 5.71
C LYS A 134 -12.48 -38.75 6.09
N THR A 135 -11.41 -38.24 5.45
CA THR A 135 -10.97 -36.85 5.60
C THR A 135 -11.62 -36.02 4.49
N GLU A 136 -12.47 -35.09 4.85
CA GLU A 136 -12.99 -34.07 3.93
C GLU A 136 -12.21 -32.78 4.06
N ILE A 137 -11.93 -32.15 2.90
CA ILE A 137 -11.31 -30.84 2.84
C ILE A 137 -12.43 -29.78 2.79
N LYS A 138 -12.56 -29.00 3.86
CA LYS A 138 -13.47 -27.87 3.91
C LYS A 138 -12.71 -26.60 3.56
N LYS A 139 -13.02 -26.03 2.40
CA LYS A 139 -12.43 -24.77 1.98
C LYS A 139 -12.80 -23.64 2.93
N CYS A 140 -11.90 -22.64 3.05
CA CYS A 140 -12.20 -21.38 3.73
C CYS A 140 -13.59 -20.86 3.29
N LYS A 141 -14.47 -20.55 4.25
CA LYS A 141 -15.85 -20.13 4.00
C LYS A 141 -15.92 -18.90 3.05
N GLY A 142 -15.05 -17.90 3.24
CA GLY A 142 -14.97 -16.74 2.38
C GLY A 142 -14.58 -17.11 0.95
N CYS A 143 -13.62 -18.06 0.76
CA CYS A 143 -13.23 -18.53 -0.55
C CYS A 143 -14.34 -19.33 -1.23
N ALA A 144 -15.06 -20.17 -0.50
CA ALA A 144 -16.15 -20.99 -1.03
C ALA A 144 -17.37 -20.16 -1.43
N THR A 145 -17.69 -19.10 -0.67
CA THR A 145 -18.87 -18.25 -0.89
C THR A 145 -18.56 -16.94 -1.60
N GLN A 146 -17.27 -16.68 -1.93
CA GLN A 146 -16.79 -15.40 -2.48
C GLN A 146 -17.19 -14.19 -1.61
N ASN A 147 -17.24 -14.38 -0.30
CA ASN A 147 -17.63 -13.33 0.64
C ASN A 147 -16.44 -12.82 1.43
N ILE A 148 -16.09 -11.56 1.20
CA ILE A 148 -14.92 -10.88 1.79
C ILE A 148 -14.92 -10.90 3.33
N LYS A 149 -16.09 -11.01 3.98
CA LYS A 149 -16.22 -10.98 5.43
C LYS A 149 -15.93 -12.31 6.12
N PHE A 150 -15.88 -13.43 5.38
CA PHE A 150 -15.83 -14.77 5.95
C PHE A 150 -14.51 -15.52 5.65
N HIS A 151 -13.48 -14.80 5.26
CA HIS A 151 -12.16 -15.41 5.10
C HIS A 151 -11.55 -15.73 6.46
N ASN A 152 -10.89 -16.89 6.56
CA ASN A 152 -10.10 -17.27 7.73
C ASN A 152 -8.61 -16.92 7.57
N GLY A 153 -8.25 -16.18 6.51
CA GLY A 153 -6.92 -15.64 6.28
C GLY A 153 -6.60 -14.41 7.12
N ILE A 154 -5.43 -13.83 6.88
CA ILE A 154 -4.95 -12.64 7.57
C ILE A 154 -5.49 -11.40 6.86
N TYR A 155 -6.44 -10.72 7.48
CA TYR A 155 -6.99 -9.47 6.95
C TYR A 155 -5.97 -8.34 6.98
N CYS A 156 -5.94 -7.57 5.90
CA CYS A 156 -5.10 -6.38 5.84
C CYS A 156 -5.56 -5.31 6.83
N THR A 157 -4.58 -4.69 7.46
CA THR A 157 -4.76 -3.62 8.44
C THR A 157 -4.06 -2.37 7.91
N ILE A 158 -4.79 -1.27 7.85
CA ILE A 158 -4.28 0.04 7.42
C ILE A 158 -4.36 1.02 8.60
N MET A 159 -3.61 2.11 8.51
CA MET A 159 -3.70 3.17 9.51
C MET A 159 -4.83 4.16 9.14
N ASP A 160 -5.74 4.40 10.06
CA ASP A 160 -6.61 5.57 10.05
C ASP A 160 -5.83 6.72 10.67
N TRP A 161 -5.39 7.67 9.86
CA TRP A 161 -4.52 8.77 10.30
C TRP A 161 -5.25 9.88 11.03
N ASP A 162 -6.58 9.94 10.95
CA ASP A 162 -7.37 10.94 11.68
C ASP A 162 -7.46 10.60 13.16
N ILE A 163 -7.55 9.32 13.48
CA ILE A 163 -7.61 8.81 14.85
C ILE A 163 -6.32 8.10 15.29
N GLU A 164 -5.32 8.00 14.41
CA GLU A 164 -4.04 7.31 14.60
C GLU A 164 -4.17 5.87 15.10
N LYS A 165 -5.13 5.13 14.56
CA LYS A 165 -5.39 3.74 14.93
C LYS A 165 -5.39 2.80 13.72
N PRO A 166 -4.84 1.58 13.87
CA PRO A 166 -4.96 0.57 12.85
C PRO A 166 -6.40 0.06 12.75
N ILE A 167 -6.92 -0.02 11.54
CA ILE A 167 -8.24 -0.56 11.22
C ILE A 167 -8.12 -1.65 10.17
N LYS A 168 -9.04 -2.62 10.16
CA LYS A 168 -9.10 -3.60 9.08
C LYS A 168 -9.60 -2.94 7.80
N PHE A 169 -8.93 -3.17 6.67
CA PHE A 169 -9.35 -2.63 5.37
C PHE A 169 -10.83 -2.91 5.08
N ILE A 170 -11.30 -4.13 5.38
CA ILE A 170 -12.70 -4.53 5.11
C ILE A 170 -13.73 -3.68 5.86
N SER A 171 -13.38 -3.04 6.99
CA SER A 171 -14.31 -2.17 7.72
C SER A 171 -14.70 -0.92 6.95
N LEU A 172 -13.91 -0.52 5.94
CA LEU A 172 -14.24 0.59 5.04
C LEU A 172 -15.35 0.24 4.05
N LEU A 173 -15.61 -1.05 3.81
CA LEU A 173 -16.62 -1.54 2.88
C LEU A 173 -18.00 -1.70 3.54
N GLU A 174 -18.10 -1.39 4.84
CA GLU A 174 -19.34 -1.53 5.63
C GLU A 174 -20.12 -0.22 5.77
N LYS A 175 -19.69 0.82 5.04
CA LYS A 175 -20.34 2.15 5.07
C LYS A 175 -21.29 2.34 3.91
#